data_7a232be7d1397d60c6aee83c767b25c9
#
_entry.id   7a232be7d1397d60c6aee83c767b25c9
#
_cell.length_a   1.000
_cell.length_b   1.000
_cell.length_c   1.000
_cell.angle_alpha   90.00
_cell.angle_beta   90.00
_cell.angle_gamma   90.00
#
_symmetry.space_group_name_H-M   'P 1'
#
loop_
_entity.id
_entity.type
_entity.pdbx_description
1 polymer ?
#
loop_
_entity_poly.entity_id
_entity_poly.type
_entity_poly.pdbx_seq_one_letter_code
_entity_poly.pdbx_strand_id
1 'polypeptide(L)'
;MIDVQNLTKFYGHVPGIQDVSFKVESGEIVGFLGPNGAGKSTTMRILTCYMPATSGTAVVSGFDVFDSPLEVRRRLGYLPENVPIYLDLTVRDYLNFVGDLKGIPRKKKKDQIEKVLPLCGIKEVVDRIIGNLSKGYRQRVGLAQALLNDPEVLILDEPTTGLDPRQILEMRDLIRDLAGNRTIILCTHILPEVSMTCSRVVIINKGRIITQDTPENLTRQLEKKSTVEVEVAGPSADVKRKLESVPGVVAVAARDHAGAGADSTVFDVESSPDADIRRELAAAVCGGGWGLLTLRPVSMTLEDIFVQLVTEEEG
;
A
#
# COMPACT_ATOMS: atom_id res chain seq x y z
N MET A 1 17.87 6.80 -3.42
CA MET A 1 17.49 6.75 -4.85
C MET A 1 16.49 7.86 -5.22
N ILE A 2 15.49 8.09 -4.41
CA ILE A 2 14.57 9.25 -4.53
C ILE A 2 14.70 10.09 -3.28
N ASP A 3 14.81 11.41 -3.42
CA ASP A 3 14.88 12.39 -2.32
C ASP A 3 13.90 13.51 -2.62
N VAL A 4 12.89 13.69 -1.77
CA VAL A 4 11.85 14.71 -1.89
C VAL A 4 11.94 15.64 -0.69
N GLN A 5 12.04 16.96 -0.94
CA GLN A 5 12.26 17.96 0.10
C GLN A 5 11.26 19.10 -0.03
N ASN A 6 10.40 19.26 0.98
CA ASN A 6 9.43 20.34 1.14
C ASN A 6 8.57 20.57 -0.11
N LEU A 7 8.22 19.47 -0.81
CA LEU A 7 7.52 19.52 -2.08
C LEU A 7 6.10 20.04 -1.89
N THR A 8 5.77 21.11 -2.59
CA THR A 8 4.48 21.79 -2.48
C THR A 8 3.87 22.02 -3.86
N LYS A 9 2.57 21.80 -3.99
CA LYS A 9 1.81 22.08 -5.21
C LYS A 9 0.48 22.71 -4.90
N PHE A 10 0.27 23.89 -5.48
CA PHE A 10 -1.05 24.56 -5.49
C PHE A 10 -1.68 24.49 -6.88
N TYR A 11 -2.99 24.28 -6.90
CA TYR A 11 -3.86 24.43 -8.07
C TYR A 11 -4.69 25.71 -7.88
N GLY A 12 -4.18 26.83 -8.40
CA GLY A 12 -4.70 28.14 -8.03
C GLY A 12 -4.48 28.41 -6.54
N HIS A 13 -5.56 28.53 -5.77
CA HIS A 13 -5.51 28.71 -4.31
C HIS A 13 -5.71 27.40 -3.52
N VAL A 14 -5.99 26.29 -4.20
CA VAL A 14 -6.25 25.01 -3.55
C VAL A 14 -4.95 24.23 -3.42
N PRO A 15 -4.53 23.84 -2.19
CA PRO A 15 -3.36 23.01 -1.99
C PRO A 15 -3.63 21.58 -2.47
N GLY A 16 -2.77 21.07 -3.33
CA GLY A 16 -2.75 19.64 -3.71
C GLY A 16 -1.83 18.85 -2.79
N ILE A 17 -0.63 19.37 -2.51
CA ILE A 17 0.32 18.86 -1.51
C ILE A 17 1.06 20.04 -0.87
N GLN A 18 1.50 19.88 0.39
CA GLN A 18 2.21 20.89 1.17
C GLN A 18 3.33 20.24 2.00
N ASP A 19 4.56 20.75 1.84
CA ASP A 19 5.74 20.36 2.62
C ASP A 19 6.00 18.85 2.65
N VAL A 20 5.72 18.16 1.55
CA VAL A 20 5.93 16.73 1.43
C VAL A 20 7.42 16.44 1.36
N SER A 21 7.95 15.67 2.32
CA SER A 21 9.36 15.28 2.39
C SER A 21 9.49 13.80 2.74
N PHE A 22 10.16 13.04 1.87
CA PHE A 22 10.47 11.63 2.10
C PHE A 22 11.64 11.18 1.23
N LYS A 23 12.25 10.06 1.62
CA LYS A 23 13.33 9.41 0.86
C LYS A 23 12.97 7.98 0.55
N VAL A 24 13.47 7.48 -0.60
CA VAL A 24 13.38 6.07 -0.97
C VAL A 24 14.78 5.59 -1.31
N GLU A 25 15.23 4.56 -0.63
CA GLU A 25 16.55 3.99 -0.83
C GLU A 25 16.60 3.10 -2.09
N SER A 26 17.82 2.82 -2.55
CA SER A 26 17.98 1.96 -3.74
C SER A 26 17.52 0.53 -3.47
N GLY A 27 16.68 -0.01 -4.35
CA GLY A 27 16.13 -1.37 -4.24
C GLY A 27 14.97 -1.51 -3.26
N GLU A 28 14.52 -0.42 -2.62
CA GLU A 28 13.40 -0.40 -1.68
C GLU A 28 12.05 -0.42 -2.41
N ILE A 29 11.07 -1.12 -1.84
CA ILE A 29 9.65 -0.96 -2.21
C ILE A 29 8.97 -0.13 -1.13
N VAL A 30 8.58 1.09 -1.47
CA VAL A 30 7.84 1.98 -0.56
C VAL A 30 6.38 2.06 -0.97
N GLY A 31 5.49 1.79 -0.01
CA GLY A 31 4.07 2.05 -0.14
C GLY A 31 3.76 3.53 0.09
N PHE A 32 3.11 4.19 -0.86
CA PHE A 32 2.62 5.55 -0.71
C PHE A 32 1.11 5.51 -0.54
N LEU A 33 0.67 5.55 0.72
CA LEU A 33 -0.69 5.23 1.14
C LEU A 33 -1.47 6.50 1.52
N GLY A 34 -2.73 6.56 1.14
CA GLY A 34 -3.62 7.65 1.54
C GLY A 34 -5.01 7.54 0.90
N PRO A 35 -6.02 8.23 1.45
CA PRO A 35 -7.36 8.24 0.86
C PRO A 35 -7.37 8.94 -0.51
N ASN A 36 -8.52 8.85 -1.19
CA ASN A 36 -8.70 9.57 -2.45
C ASN A 36 -8.64 11.08 -2.19
N GLY A 37 -7.91 11.80 -3.05
CA GLY A 37 -7.69 13.24 -2.87
C GLY A 37 -6.57 13.62 -1.89
N ALA A 38 -5.91 12.67 -1.22
CA ALA A 38 -4.83 12.95 -0.26
C ALA A 38 -3.56 13.57 -0.86
N GLY A 39 -3.41 13.60 -2.19
CA GLY A 39 -2.23 14.15 -2.85
C GLY A 39 -1.30 13.11 -3.48
N LYS A 40 -1.62 11.80 -3.41
CA LYS A 40 -0.79 10.70 -3.98
C LYS A 40 -0.43 10.94 -5.44
N SER A 41 -1.43 10.99 -6.31
CA SER A 41 -1.20 11.16 -7.76
C SER A 41 -0.57 12.52 -8.10
N THR A 42 -0.80 13.57 -7.29
CA THR A 42 -0.11 14.86 -7.45
C THR A 42 1.39 14.70 -7.22
N THR A 43 1.78 14.04 -6.14
CA THR A 43 3.18 13.75 -5.82
C THR A 43 3.83 12.92 -6.94
N MET A 44 3.18 11.84 -7.38
CA MET A 44 3.70 10.98 -8.45
C MET A 44 3.85 11.72 -9.78
N ARG A 45 2.90 12.58 -10.13
CA ARG A 45 3.00 13.40 -11.35
C ARG A 45 4.17 14.39 -11.33
N ILE A 46 4.55 14.89 -10.16
CA ILE A 46 5.75 15.74 -10.04
C ILE A 46 7.01 14.88 -10.19
N LEU A 47 7.11 13.74 -9.48
CA LEU A 47 8.26 12.83 -9.57
C LEU A 47 8.49 12.29 -10.98
N THR A 48 7.40 12.08 -11.75
CA THR A 48 7.47 11.65 -13.15
C THR A 48 7.71 12.78 -14.14
N CYS A 49 7.95 14.00 -13.65
CA CYS A 49 8.13 15.22 -14.46
C CYS A 49 6.93 15.52 -15.36
N TYR A 50 5.71 15.08 -15.00
CA TYR A 50 4.49 15.38 -15.73
C TYR A 50 4.01 16.80 -15.47
N MET A 51 4.21 17.31 -14.24
CA MET A 51 3.92 18.68 -13.87
C MET A 51 4.98 19.25 -12.93
N PRO A 52 5.24 20.56 -12.93
CA PRO A 52 6.14 21.19 -11.99
C PRO A 52 5.50 21.34 -10.61
N ALA A 53 6.33 21.31 -9.56
CA ALA A 53 5.95 21.76 -8.22
C ALA A 53 5.75 23.28 -8.19
N THR A 54 5.09 23.78 -7.14
CA THR A 54 5.03 25.21 -6.85
C THR A 54 6.28 25.65 -6.08
N SER A 55 6.76 24.80 -5.17
CA SER A 55 8.02 24.98 -4.43
C SER A 55 8.54 23.62 -3.92
N GLY A 56 9.75 23.62 -3.37
CA GLY A 56 10.44 22.41 -2.96
C GLY A 56 11.18 21.75 -4.12
N THR A 57 11.88 20.64 -3.83
CA THR A 57 12.70 19.92 -4.80
C THR A 57 12.44 18.42 -4.72
N ALA A 58 12.72 17.72 -5.82
CA ALA A 58 12.72 16.27 -5.84
C ALA A 58 13.83 15.77 -6.77
N VAL A 59 14.61 14.81 -6.28
CA VAL A 59 15.70 14.17 -7.02
C VAL A 59 15.36 12.71 -7.24
N VAL A 60 15.48 12.21 -8.46
CA VAL A 60 15.26 10.81 -8.84
C VAL A 60 16.50 10.29 -9.57
N SER A 61 17.10 9.21 -9.07
CA SER A 61 18.34 8.63 -9.62
C SER A 61 19.46 9.63 -9.78
N GLY A 62 19.59 10.61 -8.84
CA GLY A 62 20.61 11.65 -8.85
C GLY A 62 20.30 12.85 -9.74
N PHE A 63 19.13 12.92 -10.37
CA PHE A 63 18.71 14.02 -11.24
C PHE A 63 17.51 14.77 -10.65
N ASP A 64 17.60 16.09 -10.61
CA ASP A 64 16.48 16.94 -10.22
C ASP A 64 15.35 16.86 -11.25
N VAL A 65 14.11 16.71 -10.78
CA VAL A 65 12.92 16.52 -11.65
C VAL A 65 12.58 17.77 -12.45
N PHE A 66 13.03 18.95 -12.01
CA PHE A 66 12.77 20.22 -12.67
C PHE A 66 13.90 20.57 -13.63
N ASP A 67 15.16 20.46 -13.19
CA ASP A 67 16.32 20.88 -13.99
C ASP A 67 16.70 19.84 -15.05
N SER A 68 16.45 18.55 -14.79
CA SER A 68 16.89 17.45 -15.64
C SER A 68 15.78 16.45 -15.97
N PRO A 69 14.58 16.90 -16.41
CA PRO A 69 13.41 16.02 -16.55
C PRO A 69 13.60 14.91 -17.60
N LEU A 70 14.42 15.10 -18.62
CA LEU A 70 14.71 14.06 -19.62
C LEU A 70 15.56 12.93 -19.05
N GLU A 71 16.53 13.25 -18.19
CA GLU A 71 17.38 12.26 -17.54
C GLU A 71 16.59 11.44 -16.50
N VAL A 72 15.68 12.10 -15.77
CA VAL A 72 14.73 11.42 -14.87
C VAL A 72 13.86 10.43 -15.67
N ARG A 73 13.18 10.89 -16.72
CA ARG A 73 12.29 10.05 -17.55
C ARG A 73 12.99 8.87 -18.21
N ARG A 74 14.29 8.97 -18.51
CA ARG A 74 15.08 7.86 -19.05
C ARG A 74 15.30 6.73 -18.05
N ARG A 75 15.32 7.06 -16.73
CA ARG A 75 15.59 6.13 -15.64
C ARG A 75 14.36 5.70 -14.87
N LEU A 76 13.20 6.26 -15.24
CA LEU A 76 11.95 6.06 -14.56
C LEU A 76 10.93 5.33 -15.46
N GLY A 77 10.28 4.31 -14.92
CA GLY A 77 9.07 3.71 -15.45
C GLY A 77 7.85 4.18 -14.68
N TYR A 78 6.77 4.50 -15.38
CA TYR A 78 5.54 4.95 -14.76
C TYR A 78 4.34 4.17 -15.27
N LEU A 79 3.58 3.60 -14.36
CA LEU A 79 2.26 3.03 -14.60
C LEU A 79 1.24 3.92 -13.90
N PRO A 80 0.51 4.79 -14.63
CA PRO A 80 -0.56 5.59 -14.04
C PRO A 80 -1.80 4.73 -13.78
N GLU A 81 -2.69 5.17 -12.89
CA GLU A 81 -3.97 4.54 -12.59
C GLU A 81 -4.79 4.24 -13.87
N ASN A 82 -4.88 5.24 -14.75
CA ASN A 82 -5.48 5.09 -16.07
C ASN A 82 -4.38 4.89 -17.10
N VAL A 83 -4.17 3.65 -17.51
CA VAL A 83 -3.10 3.30 -18.45
C VAL A 83 -3.38 3.90 -19.84
N PRO A 84 -2.49 4.74 -20.39
CA PRO A 84 -2.67 5.38 -21.69
C PRO A 84 -2.33 4.40 -22.82
N ILE A 85 -3.17 3.38 -23.03
CA ILE A 85 -3.01 2.36 -24.08
C ILE A 85 -3.85 2.67 -25.31
N TYR A 86 -3.34 2.29 -26.48
CA TYR A 86 -4.07 2.39 -27.75
C TYR A 86 -4.81 1.09 -28.00
N LEU A 87 -6.15 1.14 -27.87
CA LEU A 87 -6.99 -0.06 -27.88
C LEU A 87 -7.04 -0.76 -29.26
N ASP A 88 -6.74 -0.03 -30.34
CA ASP A 88 -6.77 -0.54 -31.71
C ASP A 88 -5.44 -1.20 -32.13
N LEU A 89 -4.39 -1.07 -31.34
CA LEU A 89 -3.09 -1.69 -31.60
C LEU A 89 -3.01 -3.09 -31.03
N THR A 90 -2.16 -3.93 -31.64
CA THR A 90 -1.72 -5.16 -30.96
C THR A 90 -0.77 -4.81 -29.82
N VAL A 91 -0.58 -5.72 -28.85
CA VAL A 91 0.38 -5.52 -27.78
C VAL A 91 1.79 -5.29 -28.34
N ARG A 92 2.17 -6.02 -29.37
CA ARG A 92 3.46 -5.88 -30.05
C ARG A 92 3.63 -4.49 -30.69
N ASP A 93 2.63 -4.02 -31.42
CA ASP A 93 2.69 -2.73 -32.09
C ASP A 93 2.74 -1.59 -31.10
N TYR A 94 1.96 -1.69 -30.01
CA TYR A 94 1.97 -0.72 -28.93
C TYR A 94 3.34 -0.65 -28.23
N LEU A 95 3.94 -1.79 -27.88
CA LEU A 95 5.26 -1.81 -27.26
C LEU A 95 6.36 -1.30 -28.20
N ASN A 96 6.27 -1.59 -29.50
CA ASN A 96 7.16 -1.01 -30.50
C ASN A 96 7.03 0.51 -30.57
N PHE A 97 5.81 1.02 -30.62
CA PHE A 97 5.52 2.45 -30.63
C PHE A 97 6.08 3.15 -29.37
N VAL A 98 5.82 2.59 -28.18
CA VAL A 98 6.37 3.12 -26.93
C VAL A 98 7.90 3.09 -26.94
N GLY A 99 8.50 2.03 -27.44
CA GLY A 99 9.95 1.92 -27.59
C GLY A 99 10.54 3.02 -28.46
N ASP A 100 9.86 3.40 -29.55
CA ASP A 100 10.26 4.53 -30.39
C ASP A 100 10.13 5.87 -29.66
N LEU A 101 9.02 6.09 -28.93
CA LEU A 101 8.81 7.29 -28.12
C LEU A 101 9.88 7.45 -27.03
N LYS A 102 10.29 6.35 -26.40
CA LYS A 102 11.36 6.35 -25.40
C LYS A 102 12.76 6.46 -25.99
N GLY A 103 12.88 6.53 -27.32
CA GLY A 103 14.16 6.66 -28.02
C GLY A 103 15.03 5.41 -27.94
N ILE A 104 14.44 4.22 -27.75
CA ILE A 104 15.19 2.98 -27.68
C ILE A 104 15.74 2.62 -29.08
N PRO A 105 17.06 2.42 -29.23
CA PRO A 105 17.63 2.06 -30.52
C PRO A 105 17.00 0.78 -31.08
N ARG A 106 16.70 0.75 -32.38
CA ARG A 106 16.03 -0.39 -33.05
C ARG A 106 16.67 -1.75 -32.75
N LYS A 107 18.01 -1.81 -32.65
CA LYS A 107 18.74 -3.04 -32.33
C LYS A 107 18.46 -3.57 -30.92
N LYS A 108 18.23 -2.68 -29.93
CA LYS A 108 17.94 -3.04 -28.55
C LYS A 108 16.45 -3.21 -28.28
N LYS A 109 15.58 -2.53 -29.08
CA LYS A 109 14.13 -2.48 -28.84
C LYS A 109 13.51 -3.87 -28.87
N LYS A 110 13.85 -4.69 -29.89
CA LYS A 110 13.34 -6.06 -30.02
C LYS A 110 13.69 -6.89 -28.78
N ASP A 111 14.96 -6.85 -28.36
CA ASP A 111 15.42 -7.62 -27.21
C ASP A 111 14.73 -7.18 -25.91
N GLN A 112 14.51 -5.87 -25.75
CA GLN A 112 13.79 -5.35 -24.58
C GLN A 112 12.32 -5.75 -24.58
N ILE A 113 11.65 -5.73 -25.73
CA ILE A 113 10.26 -6.21 -25.84
C ILE A 113 10.21 -7.70 -25.49
N GLU A 114 11.06 -8.53 -26.07
CA GLU A 114 11.10 -9.98 -25.78
C GLU A 114 11.44 -10.27 -24.30
N LYS A 115 12.17 -9.38 -23.63
CA LYS A 115 12.48 -9.48 -22.19
C LYS A 115 11.26 -9.14 -21.32
N VAL A 116 10.49 -8.09 -21.65
CA VAL A 116 9.36 -7.65 -20.80
C VAL A 116 8.11 -8.51 -20.99
N LEU A 117 7.92 -9.16 -22.13
CA LEU A 117 6.76 -10.01 -22.40
C LEU A 117 6.58 -11.14 -21.36
N PRO A 118 7.59 -11.99 -21.09
CA PRO A 118 7.47 -13.01 -20.06
C PRO A 118 7.44 -12.42 -18.64
N LEU A 119 8.20 -11.36 -18.37
CA LEU A 119 8.21 -10.69 -17.08
C LEU A 119 6.81 -10.22 -16.67
N CYS A 120 6.01 -9.71 -17.60
CA CYS A 120 4.66 -9.23 -17.33
C CYS A 120 3.58 -10.30 -17.57
N GLY A 121 3.95 -11.52 -17.99
CA GLY A 121 3.00 -12.59 -18.29
C GLY A 121 2.04 -12.27 -19.43
N ILE A 122 2.55 -11.63 -20.50
CA ILE A 122 1.74 -11.19 -21.67
C ILE A 122 2.21 -11.79 -23.00
N LYS A 123 3.09 -12.79 -22.95
CA LYS A 123 3.68 -13.41 -24.15
C LYS A 123 2.63 -14.04 -25.06
N GLU A 124 1.64 -14.73 -24.47
CA GLU A 124 0.57 -15.42 -25.21
C GLU A 124 -0.44 -14.48 -25.86
N VAL A 125 -0.48 -13.21 -25.46
CA VAL A 125 -1.40 -12.20 -26.01
C VAL A 125 -0.71 -11.14 -26.86
N VAL A 126 0.59 -11.33 -27.16
CA VAL A 126 1.44 -10.31 -27.81
C VAL A 126 0.91 -9.84 -29.17
N ASP A 127 0.27 -10.72 -29.94
CA ASP A 127 -0.28 -10.42 -31.25
C ASP A 127 -1.80 -10.14 -31.21
N ARG A 128 -2.39 -10.05 -29.99
CA ARG A 128 -3.79 -9.67 -29.80
C ARG A 128 -3.97 -8.16 -29.76
N ILE A 129 -5.12 -7.70 -30.26
CA ILE A 129 -5.55 -6.30 -30.13
C ILE A 129 -5.84 -6.01 -28.65
N ILE A 130 -5.28 -4.90 -28.13
CA ILE A 130 -5.37 -4.52 -26.72
C ILE A 130 -6.83 -4.32 -26.28
N GLY A 131 -7.67 -3.77 -27.15
CA GLY A 131 -9.10 -3.59 -26.90
C GLY A 131 -9.87 -4.88 -26.57
N ASN A 132 -9.36 -6.03 -27.04
CA ASN A 132 -9.97 -7.35 -26.80
C ASN A 132 -9.41 -8.08 -25.57
N LEU A 133 -8.52 -7.43 -24.80
CA LEU A 133 -7.93 -7.99 -23.61
C LEU A 133 -8.78 -7.67 -22.37
N SER A 134 -8.71 -8.55 -21.35
CA SER A 134 -9.26 -8.25 -20.03
C SER A 134 -8.55 -7.05 -19.37
N LYS A 135 -9.16 -6.45 -18.36
CA LYS A 135 -8.56 -5.34 -17.62
C LYS A 135 -7.19 -5.73 -17.05
N GLY A 136 -7.04 -6.94 -16.49
CA GLY A 136 -5.79 -7.43 -15.94
C GLY A 136 -4.68 -7.53 -17.00
N TYR A 137 -4.98 -8.03 -18.19
CA TYR A 137 -4.01 -8.03 -19.28
C TYR A 137 -3.64 -6.61 -19.73
N ARG A 138 -4.59 -5.69 -19.80
CA ARG A 138 -4.29 -4.28 -20.14
C ARG A 138 -3.37 -3.65 -19.08
N GLN A 139 -3.58 -3.95 -17.81
CA GLN A 139 -2.72 -3.48 -16.73
C GLN A 139 -1.29 -4.03 -16.85
N ARG A 140 -1.15 -5.32 -17.18
CA ARG A 140 0.14 -5.96 -17.46
C ARG A 140 0.84 -5.38 -18.69
N VAL A 141 0.09 -5.02 -19.74
CA VAL A 141 0.62 -4.27 -20.91
C VAL A 141 1.12 -2.89 -20.47
N GLY A 142 0.38 -2.20 -19.61
CA GLY A 142 0.79 -0.93 -19.01
C GLY A 142 2.06 -1.05 -18.19
N LEU A 143 2.20 -2.13 -17.41
CA LEU A 143 3.43 -2.41 -16.67
C LEU A 143 4.60 -2.71 -17.62
N ALA A 144 4.37 -3.48 -18.68
CA ALA A 144 5.39 -3.77 -19.69
C ALA A 144 5.92 -2.51 -20.36
N GLN A 145 5.05 -1.53 -20.69
CA GLN A 145 5.48 -0.25 -21.22
C GLN A 145 6.32 0.56 -20.21
N ALA A 146 5.99 0.48 -18.92
CA ALA A 146 6.78 1.13 -17.88
C ALA A 146 8.19 0.53 -17.81
N LEU A 147 8.32 -0.80 -17.94
CA LEU A 147 9.57 -1.56 -17.84
C LEU A 147 10.43 -1.52 -19.12
N LEU A 148 9.89 -1.07 -20.26
CA LEU A 148 10.52 -1.24 -21.56
C LEU A 148 11.92 -0.61 -21.69
N ASN A 149 12.25 0.40 -20.90
CA ASN A 149 13.57 1.05 -20.90
C ASN A 149 14.49 0.56 -19.78
N ASP A 150 14.19 -0.56 -19.17
CA ASP A 150 14.89 -1.13 -18.00
C ASP A 150 15.17 -0.06 -16.90
N PRO A 151 14.11 0.57 -16.37
CA PRO A 151 14.23 1.71 -15.47
C PRO A 151 14.83 1.31 -14.12
N GLU A 152 15.59 2.22 -13.51
CA GLU A 152 16.11 2.10 -12.14
C GLU A 152 15.01 2.33 -11.10
N VAL A 153 14.04 3.20 -11.42
CA VAL A 153 12.91 3.57 -10.58
C VAL A 153 11.60 3.21 -11.27
N LEU A 154 10.67 2.61 -10.53
CA LEU A 154 9.34 2.28 -11.01
C LEU A 154 8.30 2.92 -10.09
N ILE A 155 7.40 3.70 -10.67
CA ILE A 155 6.25 4.28 -9.96
C ILE A 155 4.99 3.61 -10.49
N LEU A 156 4.23 2.99 -9.58
CA LEU A 156 2.99 2.28 -9.86
C LEU A 156 1.85 2.98 -9.13
N ASP A 157 0.95 3.61 -9.88
CA ASP A 157 -0.20 4.32 -9.32
C ASP A 157 -1.45 3.46 -9.45
N GLU A 158 -1.94 2.93 -8.32
CA GLU A 158 -3.11 2.05 -8.21
C GLU A 158 -3.06 0.82 -9.16
N PRO A 159 -1.98 0.02 -9.19
CA PRO A 159 -1.77 -1.01 -10.21
C PRO A 159 -2.78 -2.15 -10.19
N THR A 160 -3.51 -2.32 -9.09
CA THR A 160 -4.45 -3.44 -8.86
C THR A 160 -5.92 -3.01 -8.94
N THR A 161 -6.18 -1.72 -9.12
CA THR A 161 -7.54 -1.17 -9.12
C THR A 161 -8.44 -1.83 -10.18
N GLY A 162 -9.52 -2.47 -9.69
CA GLY A 162 -10.54 -3.15 -10.51
C GLY A 162 -10.08 -4.46 -11.13
N LEU A 163 -9.05 -5.09 -10.57
CA LEU A 163 -8.68 -6.47 -10.81
C LEU A 163 -9.47 -7.41 -9.89
N ASP A 164 -9.66 -8.65 -10.31
CA ASP A 164 -10.20 -9.67 -9.44
C ASP A 164 -9.15 -10.16 -8.40
N PRO A 165 -9.58 -10.85 -7.32
CA PRO A 165 -8.67 -11.25 -6.24
C PRO A 165 -7.46 -12.07 -6.70
N ARG A 166 -7.63 -12.94 -7.69
CA ARG A 166 -6.54 -13.75 -8.23
C ARG A 166 -5.53 -12.87 -9.00
N GLN A 167 -6.03 -11.96 -9.83
CA GLN A 167 -5.19 -11.02 -10.58
C GLN A 167 -4.43 -10.06 -9.66
N ILE A 168 -5.03 -9.66 -8.51
CA ILE A 168 -4.35 -8.86 -7.49
C ILE A 168 -3.14 -9.62 -6.94
N LEU A 169 -3.30 -10.90 -6.58
CA LEU A 169 -2.19 -11.74 -6.09
C LEU A 169 -1.08 -11.85 -7.15
N GLU A 170 -1.45 -12.18 -8.38
CA GLU A 170 -0.50 -12.31 -9.49
C GLU A 170 0.25 -11.00 -9.79
N MET A 171 -0.43 -9.83 -9.70
CA MET A 171 0.20 -8.52 -9.88
C MET A 171 1.17 -8.20 -8.73
N ARG A 172 0.80 -8.55 -7.51
CA ARG A 172 1.62 -8.37 -6.32
C ARG A 172 2.91 -9.18 -6.38
N ASP A 173 2.81 -10.47 -6.75
CA ASP A 173 3.96 -11.33 -6.93
C ASP A 173 4.90 -10.77 -8.01
N LEU A 174 4.33 -10.31 -9.13
CA LEU A 174 5.08 -9.66 -10.19
C LEU A 174 5.82 -8.39 -9.69
N ILE A 175 5.18 -7.55 -8.90
CA ILE A 175 5.82 -6.35 -8.32
C ILE A 175 6.98 -6.74 -7.39
N ARG A 176 6.81 -7.80 -6.60
CA ARG A 176 7.88 -8.32 -5.73
C ARG A 176 9.07 -8.85 -6.52
N ASP A 177 8.82 -9.59 -7.60
CA ASP A 177 9.87 -10.14 -8.47
C ASP A 177 10.67 -9.04 -9.18
N LEU A 178 10.05 -7.86 -9.39
CA LEU A 178 10.72 -6.68 -9.94
C LEU A 178 11.61 -5.96 -8.92
N ALA A 179 11.41 -6.19 -7.62
CA ALA A 179 12.23 -5.63 -6.56
C ALA A 179 13.66 -6.19 -6.55
N GLY A 180 14.53 -5.59 -5.74
CA GLY A 180 15.93 -5.97 -5.62
C GLY A 180 16.84 -5.35 -6.68
N ASN A 181 16.40 -5.29 -7.93
CA ASN A 181 17.11 -4.59 -9.00
C ASN A 181 16.54 -3.19 -9.31
N ARG A 182 15.40 -2.83 -8.72
CA ARG A 182 14.70 -1.56 -8.96
C ARG A 182 14.16 -0.99 -7.66
N THR A 183 14.11 0.32 -7.61
CA THR A 183 13.43 1.07 -6.55
C THR A 183 11.99 1.27 -6.96
N ILE A 184 11.03 0.92 -6.09
CA ILE A 184 9.61 0.93 -6.45
C ILE A 184 8.83 1.82 -5.47
N ILE A 185 8.01 2.74 -6.01
CA ILE A 185 6.93 3.39 -5.25
C ILE A 185 5.61 2.78 -5.70
N LEU A 186 4.90 2.19 -4.74
CA LEU A 186 3.57 1.64 -4.92
C LEU A 186 2.54 2.60 -4.30
N CYS A 187 1.83 3.36 -5.14
CA CYS A 187 0.72 4.19 -4.69
C CYS A 187 -0.54 3.36 -4.64
N THR A 188 -1.19 3.34 -3.49
CA THR A 188 -2.48 2.66 -3.33
C THR A 188 -3.25 3.24 -2.14
N HIS A 189 -4.54 3.00 -2.10
CA HIS A 189 -5.39 3.22 -0.94
C HIS A 189 -5.73 1.90 -0.22
N ILE A 190 -5.18 0.77 -0.70
CA ILE A 190 -5.46 -0.59 -0.22
C ILE A 190 -4.31 -1.05 0.70
N LEU A 191 -4.57 -1.06 2.00
CA LEU A 191 -3.58 -1.40 3.02
C LEU A 191 -2.99 -2.80 2.93
N PRO A 192 -3.77 -3.88 2.68
CA PRO A 192 -3.22 -5.21 2.50
C PRO A 192 -2.17 -5.32 1.38
N GLU A 193 -2.25 -4.47 0.36
CA GLU A 193 -1.23 -4.44 -0.70
C GLU A 193 0.10 -3.93 -0.18
N VAL A 194 0.05 -2.88 0.63
CA VAL A 194 1.23 -2.26 1.22
C VAL A 194 1.89 -3.17 2.23
N SER A 195 1.10 -3.71 3.18
CA SER A 195 1.60 -4.61 4.25
C SER A 195 2.32 -5.83 3.72
N MET A 196 1.82 -6.37 2.61
CA MET A 196 2.34 -7.62 2.05
C MET A 196 3.45 -7.43 1.02
N THR A 197 3.68 -6.21 0.54
CA THR A 197 4.57 -5.95 -0.60
C THR A 197 5.69 -4.97 -0.26
N CYS A 198 5.42 -3.99 0.60
CA CYS A 198 6.32 -2.87 0.85
C CYS A 198 7.14 -3.08 2.11
N SER A 199 8.41 -2.68 2.08
CA SER A 199 9.30 -2.66 3.23
C SER A 199 9.02 -1.49 4.17
N ARG A 200 8.50 -0.40 3.63
CA ARG A 200 8.15 0.83 4.36
C ARG A 200 6.94 1.51 3.74
N VAL A 201 6.22 2.27 4.56
CA VAL A 201 5.01 2.99 4.20
C VAL A 201 5.19 4.47 4.47
N VAL A 202 4.76 5.30 3.54
CA VAL A 202 4.57 6.74 3.71
C VAL A 202 3.06 7.00 3.66
N ILE A 203 2.49 7.49 4.75
CA ILE A 203 1.05 7.81 4.82
C ILE A 203 0.87 9.29 4.56
N ILE A 204 0.04 9.61 3.58
CA ILE A 204 -0.31 10.99 3.21
C ILE A 204 -1.81 11.23 3.40
N ASN A 205 -2.17 12.38 3.99
CA ASN A 205 -3.56 12.86 4.10
C ASN A 205 -3.59 14.38 3.87
N LYS A 206 -4.66 14.88 3.27
CA LYS A 206 -4.86 16.33 3.00
C LYS A 206 -3.62 17.04 2.45
N GLY A 207 -2.83 16.35 1.64
CA GLY A 207 -1.62 16.89 1.01
C GLY A 207 -0.38 16.91 1.90
N ARG A 208 -0.38 16.31 3.08
CA ARG A 208 0.75 16.27 4.03
C ARG A 208 1.11 14.83 4.38
N ILE A 209 2.40 14.57 4.63
CA ILE A 209 2.81 13.29 5.21
C ILE A 209 2.48 13.29 6.69
N ILE A 210 1.72 12.28 7.12
CA ILE A 210 1.37 12.07 8.51
C ILE A 210 2.46 11.29 9.24
N THR A 211 2.90 10.19 8.62
CA THR A 211 3.93 9.30 9.18
C THR A 211 4.62 8.51 8.09
N GLN A 212 5.80 8.00 8.41
CA GLN A 212 6.53 7.08 7.56
C GLN A 212 7.33 6.10 8.43
N ASP A 213 7.06 4.81 8.29
CA ASP A 213 7.76 3.74 9.02
C ASP A 213 7.52 2.38 8.35
N THR A 214 8.06 1.31 8.91
CA THR A 214 7.71 -0.05 8.50
C THR A 214 6.28 -0.37 8.93
N PRO A 215 5.57 -1.26 8.20
CA PRO A 215 4.23 -1.72 8.60
C PRO A 215 4.18 -2.21 10.04
N GLU A 216 5.18 -2.97 10.46
CA GLU A 216 5.30 -3.54 11.81
C GLU A 216 5.48 -2.47 12.89
N ASN A 217 6.30 -1.45 12.61
CA ASN A 217 6.53 -0.35 13.55
C ASN A 217 5.27 0.51 13.70
N LEU A 218 4.57 0.80 12.60
CA LEU A 218 3.30 1.55 12.65
C LEU A 218 2.27 0.81 13.51
N THR A 219 2.15 -0.51 13.34
CA THR A 219 1.29 -1.34 14.18
C THR A 219 1.68 -1.23 15.65
N ARG A 220 2.97 -1.37 15.97
CA ARG A 220 3.46 -1.32 17.35
C ARG A 220 3.31 0.06 18.02
N GLN A 221 3.52 1.16 17.27
CA GLN A 221 3.42 2.53 17.82
C GLN A 221 2.00 2.89 18.24
N LEU A 222 1.00 2.31 17.60
CA LEU A 222 -0.41 2.60 17.87
C LEU A 222 -1.08 1.56 18.77
N GLU A 223 -0.46 0.41 18.96
CA GLU A 223 -0.83 -0.54 20.02
C GLU A 223 -0.48 0.02 21.40
N LYS A 224 -1.08 1.17 21.75
CA LYS A 224 -0.98 1.74 23.11
C LYS A 224 -1.59 0.83 24.18
N LYS A 225 -2.35 -0.19 23.76
CA LYS A 225 -3.01 -1.19 24.58
C LYS A 225 -3.02 -2.52 23.84
N SER A 226 -2.72 -3.58 24.55
CA SER A 226 -2.94 -4.93 24.04
C SER A 226 -4.40 -5.30 24.30
N THR A 227 -5.13 -5.69 23.26
CA THR A 227 -6.53 -6.15 23.40
C THR A 227 -6.60 -7.66 23.20
N VAL A 228 -7.28 -8.35 24.09
CA VAL A 228 -7.56 -9.79 23.99
C VAL A 228 -9.06 -9.98 23.87
N GLU A 229 -9.50 -10.64 22.80
CA GLU A 229 -10.88 -11.09 22.65
C GLU A 229 -11.07 -12.38 23.43
N VAL A 230 -12.09 -12.39 24.29
CA VAL A 230 -12.44 -13.51 25.15
C VAL A 230 -13.93 -13.82 24.97
N GLU A 231 -14.24 -14.97 24.39
CA GLU A 231 -15.63 -15.44 24.29
C GLU A 231 -15.90 -16.45 25.42
N VAL A 232 -16.92 -16.18 26.20
CA VAL A 232 -17.24 -16.97 27.40
C VAL A 232 -18.71 -17.35 27.44
N ALA A 233 -18.99 -18.64 27.65
CA ALA A 233 -20.33 -19.13 27.98
C ALA A 233 -20.56 -19.00 29.49
N GLY A 234 -21.40 -18.01 29.86
CA GLY A 234 -21.71 -17.71 31.27
C GLY A 234 -22.44 -16.38 31.44
N PRO A 235 -22.86 -16.05 32.66
CA PRO A 235 -23.55 -14.80 32.98
C PRO A 235 -22.65 -13.59 32.69
N SER A 236 -23.00 -12.80 31.65
CA SER A 236 -22.16 -11.70 31.13
C SER A 236 -21.67 -10.74 32.24
N ALA A 237 -22.53 -10.34 33.17
CA ALA A 237 -22.20 -9.40 34.24
C ALA A 237 -21.17 -9.98 35.25
N ASP A 238 -21.25 -11.28 35.57
CA ASP A 238 -20.35 -11.94 36.49
C ASP A 238 -18.99 -12.21 35.83
N VAL A 239 -19.01 -12.66 34.59
CA VAL A 239 -17.81 -12.83 33.75
C VAL A 239 -17.07 -11.52 33.64
N LYS A 240 -17.74 -10.42 33.29
CA LYS A 240 -17.14 -9.09 33.16
C LYS A 240 -16.43 -8.68 34.46
N ARG A 241 -17.11 -8.76 35.59
CA ARG A 241 -16.49 -8.42 36.91
C ARG A 241 -15.27 -9.26 37.20
N LYS A 242 -15.29 -10.54 36.82
CA LYS A 242 -14.17 -11.45 37.05
C LYS A 242 -12.98 -11.09 36.17
N LEU A 243 -13.20 -10.78 34.90
CA LEU A 243 -12.17 -10.35 33.97
C LEU A 243 -11.55 -9.01 34.41
N GLU A 244 -12.36 -8.04 34.87
CA GLU A 244 -11.90 -6.77 35.43
C GLU A 244 -11.02 -6.93 36.69
N SER A 245 -11.17 -8.03 37.42
CA SER A 245 -10.36 -8.33 38.60
C SER A 245 -8.99 -8.95 38.30
N VAL A 246 -8.69 -9.29 37.06
CA VAL A 246 -7.42 -9.92 36.66
C VAL A 246 -6.31 -8.87 36.66
N PRO A 247 -5.17 -9.13 37.34
CA PRO A 247 -4.04 -8.21 37.36
C PRO A 247 -3.54 -7.89 35.94
N GLY A 248 -3.37 -6.60 35.62
CA GLY A 248 -2.92 -6.13 34.30
C GLY A 248 -4.06 -5.78 33.32
N VAL A 249 -5.33 -6.06 33.67
CA VAL A 249 -6.50 -5.61 32.93
C VAL A 249 -6.73 -4.11 33.18
N VAL A 250 -6.89 -3.34 32.11
CA VAL A 250 -7.16 -1.89 32.17
C VAL A 250 -8.65 -1.61 31.97
N ALA A 251 -9.28 -2.33 31.03
CA ALA A 251 -10.73 -2.18 30.73
C ALA A 251 -11.30 -3.49 30.17
N VAL A 252 -12.62 -3.69 30.33
CA VAL A 252 -13.37 -4.80 29.76
C VAL A 252 -14.65 -4.27 29.14
N ALA A 253 -14.78 -4.42 27.83
CA ALA A 253 -16.00 -4.08 27.08
C ALA A 253 -16.69 -5.35 26.60
N ALA A 254 -18.01 -5.45 26.82
CA ALA A 254 -18.81 -6.51 26.21
C ALA A 254 -19.20 -6.07 24.79
N ARG A 255 -19.10 -6.98 23.82
CA ARG A 255 -19.49 -6.75 22.42
C ARG A 255 -20.68 -7.65 22.09
N ASP A 256 -21.76 -7.05 21.59
CA ASP A 256 -22.84 -7.80 21.00
C ASP A 256 -22.36 -8.42 19.67
N HIS A 257 -22.31 -9.75 19.62
CA HIS A 257 -21.88 -10.46 18.45
C HIS A 257 -23.08 -11.18 17.81
N ALA A 258 -23.42 -10.84 16.58
CA ALA A 258 -24.54 -11.41 15.81
C ALA A 258 -24.38 -12.91 15.50
N GLY A 259 -23.32 -13.56 15.96
CA GLY A 259 -23.02 -14.99 15.80
C GLY A 259 -22.72 -15.70 17.12
N ALA A 260 -22.78 -15.01 18.27
CA ALA A 260 -22.65 -15.66 19.57
C ALA A 260 -23.82 -16.62 19.79
N GLY A 261 -23.54 -17.83 20.29
CA GLY A 261 -24.60 -18.75 20.76
C GLY A 261 -25.48 -18.06 21.79
N ALA A 262 -26.71 -18.48 21.96
CA ALA A 262 -27.70 -17.85 22.85
C ALA A 262 -27.21 -17.64 24.30
N ASP A 263 -26.11 -18.28 24.71
CA ASP A 263 -25.54 -18.28 26.08
C ASP A 263 -24.09 -17.81 26.16
N SER A 264 -23.49 -17.22 25.08
CA SER A 264 -22.10 -16.72 25.12
C SER A 264 -22.03 -15.21 24.93
N THR A 265 -21.03 -14.58 25.56
CA THR A 265 -20.71 -13.15 25.41
C THR A 265 -19.24 -13.00 24.99
N VAL A 266 -18.99 -12.12 24.03
CA VAL A 266 -17.63 -11.74 23.62
C VAL A 266 -17.21 -10.49 24.39
N PHE A 267 -16.02 -10.55 24.99
CA PHE A 267 -15.43 -9.44 25.71
C PHE A 267 -14.13 -9.01 25.03
N ASP A 268 -13.95 -7.71 24.85
CA ASP A 268 -12.67 -7.10 24.52
C ASP A 268 -12.00 -6.68 25.84
N VAL A 269 -10.89 -7.31 26.16
CA VAL A 269 -10.12 -7.07 27.39
C VAL A 269 -8.85 -6.31 27.04
N GLU A 270 -8.76 -5.06 27.49
CA GLU A 270 -7.58 -4.21 27.30
C GLU A 270 -6.56 -4.44 28.42
N SER A 271 -5.28 -4.53 28.06
CA SER A 271 -4.15 -4.60 28.99
C SER A 271 -3.04 -3.63 28.60
N SER A 272 -2.03 -3.48 29.49
CA SER A 272 -0.80 -2.76 29.14
C SER A 272 -0.09 -3.46 27.97
N PRO A 273 0.62 -2.73 27.08
CA PRO A 273 1.24 -3.28 25.88
C PRO A 273 2.21 -4.44 26.11
N ASP A 274 2.92 -4.42 27.23
CA ASP A 274 3.96 -5.40 27.56
C ASP A 274 3.46 -6.58 28.43
N ALA A 275 2.14 -6.64 28.74
CA ALA A 275 1.58 -7.67 29.59
C ALA A 275 0.80 -8.71 28.78
N ASP A 276 1.35 -9.92 28.63
CA ASP A 276 0.58 -11.06 28.12
C ASP A 276 -0.25 -11.67 29.26
N ILE A 277 -1.50 -11.20 29.35
CA ILE A 277 -2.44 -11.63 30.40
C ILE A 277 -3.35 -12.80 30.00
N ARG A 278 -3.12 -13.40 28.81
CA ARG A 278 -3.99 -14.47 28.28
C ARG A 278 -4.10 -15.66 29.20
N ARG A 279 -3.02 -16.05 29.89
CA ARG A 279 -3.00 -17.17 30.85
C ARG A 279 -3.87 -16.87 32.04
N GLU A 280 -3.77 -15.67 32.60
CA GLU A 280 -4.52 -15.19 33.76
C GLU A 280 -6.01 -15.06 33.41
N LEU A 281 -6.36 -14.57 32.23
CA LEU A 281 -7.74 -14.50 31.75
C LEU A 281 -8.34 -15.90 31.62
N ALA A 282 -7.63 -16.85 30.98
CA ALA A 282 -8.08 -18.24 30.88
C ALA A 282 -8.31 -18.87 32.26
N ALA A 283 -7.37 -18.67 33.18
CA ALA A 283 -7.49 -19.19 34.56
C ALA A 283 -8.69 -18.57 35.30
N ALA A 284 -8.94 -17.26 35.10
CA ALA A 284 -10.05 -16.56 35.74
C ALA A 284 -11.41 -17.08 35.23
N VAL A 285 -11.55 -17.31 33.93
CA VAL A 285 -12.78 -17.84 33.31
C VAL A 285 -13.04 -19.29 33.76
N CYS A 286 -12.03 -20.16 33.64
CA CYS A 286 -12.15 -21.56 34.05
C CYS A 286 -12.37 -21.72 35.57
N GLY A 287 -11.68 -20.89 36.37
CA GLY A 287 -11.86 -20.86 37.83
C GLY A 287 -13.24 -20.37 38.28
N GLY A 288 -13.95 -19.60 37.43
CA GLY A 288 -15.34 -19.20 37.64
C GLY A 288 -16.35 -20.28 37.28
N GLY A 289 -15.91 -21.41 36.74
CA GLY A 289 -16.79 -22.51 36.31
C GLY A 289 -17.47 -22.23 34.97
N TRP A 290 -17.00 -21.28 34.18
CA TRP A 290 -17.56 -20.89 32.89
C TRP A 290 -16.80 -21.54 31.73
N GLY A 291 -17.51 -21.68 30.60
CA GLY A 291 -16.92 -22.22 29.37
C GLY A 291 -16.13 -21.14 28.58
N LEU A 292 -14.80 -21.29 28.48
CA LEU A 292 -13.99 -20.48 27.63
C LEU A 292 -14.10 -21.00 26.17
N LEU A 293 -14.66 -20.22 25.26
CA LEU A 293 -14.89 -20.61 23.87
C LEU A 293 -13.80 -20.07 22.94
N THR A 294 -13.40 -18.82 23.12
CA THR A 294 -12.34 -18.18 22.34
C THR A 294 -11.46 -17.35 23.25
N LEU A 295 -10.15 -17.39 23.00
CA LEU A 295 -9.15 -16.51 23.60
C LEU A 295 -8.08 -16.19 22.56
N ARG A 296 -8.13 -14.99 22.00
CA ARG A 296 -7.16 -14.57 20.97
C ARG A 296 -6.72 -13.12 21.17
N PRO A 297 -5.46 -12.81 20.89
CA PRO A 297 -5.05 -11.42 20.83
C PRO A 297 -5.73 -10.75 19.62
N VAL A 298 -6.21 -9.53 19.82
CA VAL A 298 -6.71 -8.67 18.76
C VAL A 298 -5.61 -7.66 18.49
N SER A 299 -4.80 -7.92 17.46
CA SER A 299 -3.85 -6.94 16.96
C SER A 299 -4.62 -5.91 16.13
N MET A 300 -4.33 -4.63 16.34
CA MET A 300 -4.81 -3.60 15.42
C MET A 300 -4.28 -3.91 14.03
N THR A 301 -5.17 -3.92 13.06
CA THR A 301 -4.75 -4.03 11.67
C THR A 301 -4.19 -2.68 11.21
N LEU A 302 -3.36 -2.67 10.18
CA LEU A 302 -2.95 -1.40 9.54
C LEU A 302 -4.15 -0.57 9.08
N GLU A 303 -5.30 -1.22 8.80
CA GLU A 303 -6.56 -0.54 8.48
C GLU A 303 -7.11 0.26 9.64
N ASP A 304 -7.12 -0.32 10.84
CA ASP A 304 -7.57 0.38 12.06
C ASP A 304 -6.66 1.59 12.35
N ILE A 305 -5.36 1.39 12.17
CA ILE A 305 -4.32 2.40 12.31
C ILE A 305 -4.52 3.55 11.32
N PHE A 306 -4.74 3.21 10.06
CA PHE A 306 -4.97 4.19 9.01
C PHE A 306 -6.23 5.02 9.27
N VAL A 307 -7.33 4.36 9.65
CA VAL A 307 -8.57 5.04 10.01
C VAL A 307 -8.34 5.98 11.19
N GLN A 308 -7.62 5.54 12.22
CA GLN A 308 -7.32 6.36 13.39
C GLN A 308 -6.48 7.59 13.02
N LEU A 309 -5.38 7.41 12.27
CA LEU A 309 -4.50 8.51 11.86
C LEU A 309 -5.21 9.52 10.95
N VAL A 310 -6.13 9.07 10.09
CA VAL A 310 -6.89 9.94 9.19
C VAL A 310 -7.98 10.69 9.95
N THR A 311 -8.61 10.08 10.98
CA THR A 311 -9.69 10.69 11.77
C THR A 311 -9.18 11.62 12.88
N GLU A 312 -8.03 11.33 13.50
CA GLU A 312 -7.43 12.22 14.52
C GLU A 312 -7.04 13.61 13.96
N GLU A 313 -6.82 13.73 12.64
CA GLU A 313 -6.63 15.03 11.97
C GLU A 313 -7.93 15.80 11.66
N GLU A 314 -9.08 15.22 11.92
CA GLU A 314 -10.40 15.88 11.69
C GLU A 314 -10.91 16.62 12.93
N GLY A 315 -10.27 16.48 14.09
CA GLY A 315 -10.58 17.15 15.36
C GLY A 315 -9.58 18.24 15.70
#